data_c4c2ec3d9905bb8a4f9862b15dba0795
#
_entry.id   c4c2ec3d9905bb8a4f9862b15dba0795
#
_cell.length_a   1.000
_cell.length_b   1.000
_cell.length_c   1.000
_cell.angle_alpha   90.00
_cell.angle_beta   90.00
_cell.angle_gamma   90.00
#
_symmetry.space_group_name_H-M   'P 1'
#
loop_
_entity.id
_entity.type
_entity.pdbx_description
1 polymer ?
#
loop_
_entity_poly.entity_id
_entity_poly.type
_entity_poly.pdbx_seq_one_letter_code
_entity_poly.pdbx_strand_id
1 'polypeptide(L)'
;MELLKKIFLVLTLFISFETMSAQSIYDFSVLDAKEQTVSLSDYKGKVMLIVNTATRCGFTPQYKELEDLYEKYVDKGFEILDFPCNQFGQQAPGSVEEIKEFCSINFKVRFKLFEKVEVNGDNESPLFTFLKSKQGFQGFDPNHELGTLLDNMMKKADPDYASKSSIKWNFTKFLVDREGNVVKRFEPTDGANKIEEALKTLL
;
A
#
# COMPACT_ATOMS: atom_id res chain seq x y z
N MET A 1 -48.12 24.67 -56.32
CA MET A 1 -47.49 25.43 -55.26
C MET A 1 -47.33 24.48 -54.05
N GLU A 2 -46.26 23.72 -54.05
CA GLU A 2 -46.00 22.74 -52.99
C GLU A 2 -45.18 23.41 -51.89
N LEU A 3 -45.71 23.34 -50.67
CA LEU A 3 -45.07 23.85 -49.46
C LEU A 3 -44.18 22.77 -48.87
N LEU A 4 -42.85 22.85 -49.19
CA LEU A 4 -41.89 21.97 -48.60
C LEU A 4 -41.76 22.20 -47.10
N LYS A 5 -42.35 21.30 -46.31
CA LYS A 5 -42.13 21.24 -44.87
C LYS A 5 -40.70 20.69 -44.61
N LYS A 6 -39.77 21.56 -44.29
CA LYS A 6 -38.46 21.19 -43.75
C LYS A 6 -38.65 20.74 -42.29
N ILE A 7 -38.65 19.42 -42.11
CA ILE A 7 -38.54 18.82 -40.76
C ILE A 7 -37.07 18.95 -40.33
N PHE A 8 -36.80 19.85 -39.43
CA PHE A 8 -35.50 19.93 -38.72
C PHE A 8 -35.49 18.82 -37.66
N LEU A 9 -34.84 17.69 -37.97
CA LEU A 9 -34.57 16.64 -36.99
C LEU A 9 -33.40 17.10 -36.13
N VAL A 10 -33.67 17.68 -34.98
CA VAL A 10 -32.66 17.99 -33.97
C VAL A 10 -32.28 16.68 -33.29
N LEU A 11 -31.19 16.07 -33.77
CA LEU A 11 -30.58 14.93 -33.12
C LEU A 11 -29.82 15.45 -31.89
N THR A 12 -30.49 15.48 -30.73
CA THR A 12 -29.84 15.74 -29.44
C THR A 12 -28.94 14.56 -29.09
N LEU A 13 -27.66 14.71 -29.37
CA LEU A 13 -26.63 13.78 -28.93
C LEU A 13 -26.53 13.94 -27.39
N PHE A 14 -27.20 13.06 -26.65
CA PHE A 14 -26.94 12.87 -25.23
C PHE A 14 -25.56 12.27 -25.07
N ILE A 15 -24.53 13.11 -24.92
CA ILE A 15 -23.22 12.69 -24.44
C ILE A 15 -23.43 12.39 -22.96
N SER A 16 -23.64 11.12 -22.64
CA SER A 16 -23.56 10.65 -21.25
C SER A 16 -22.10 10.85 -20.82
N PHE A 17 -21.83 11.91 -20.08
CA PHE A 17 -20.62 12.02 -19.28
C PHE A 17 -20.74 10.97 -18.18
N GLU A 18 -20.27 9.76 -18.45
CA GLU A 18 -19.96 8.84 -17.36
C GLU A 18 -18.85 9.53 -16.57
N THR A 19 -19.21 10.08 -15.42
CA THR A 19 -18.24 10.49 -14.42
C THR A 19 -17.52 9.23 -14.01
N MET A 20 -16.33 8.97 -14.58
CA MET A 20 -15.42 7.96 -14.04
C MET A 20 -15.21 8.32 -12.57
N SER A 21 -15.90 7.61 -11.67
CA SER A 21 -15.63 7.70 -10.25
C SER A 21 -14.13 7.47 -10.06
N ALA A 22 -13.46 8.39 -9.40
CA ALA A 22 -12.05 8.19 -9.08
C ALA A 22 -11.93 6.86 -8.34
N GLN A 23 -11.03 5.98 -8.79
CA GLN A 23 -10.80 4.68 -8.16
C GLN A 23 -10.50 4.88 -6.67
N SER A 24 -11.23 4.21 -5.83
CA SER A 24 -11.08 4.19 -4.37
C SER A 24 -10.28 2.97 -3.94
N ILE A 25 -9.64 3.04 -2.77
CA ILE A 25 -9.00 1.85 -2.18
C ILE A 25 -10.03 0.73 -1.91
N TYR A 26 -11.28 1.09 -1.72
CA TYR A 26 -12.37 0.13 -1.47
C TYR A 26 -12.84 -0.64 -2.71
N ASP A 27 -12.33 -0.28 -3.90
CA ASP A 27 -12.62 -0.99 -5.15
C ASP A 27 -11.70 -2.21 -5.35
N PHE A 28 -10.71 -2.40 -4.46
CA PHE A 28 -9.77 -3.51 -4.53
C PHE A 28 -10.22 -4.68 -3.66
N SER A 29 -9.91 -5.88 -4.17
CA SER A 29 -9.95 -7.13 -3.42
C SER A 29 -8.59 -7.80 -3.49
N VAL A 30 -8.21 -8.47 -2.41
CA VAL A 30 -6.93 -9.13 -2.23
C VAL A 30 -7.14 -10.55 -1.70
N LEU A 31 -6.15 -11.44 -1.85
CA LEU A 31 -6.20 -12.77 -1.28
C LEU A 31 -5.55 -12.76 0.11
N ASP A 32 -6.21 -13.36 1.08
CA ASP A 32 -5.60 -13.60 2.39
C ASP A 32 -4.69 -14.84 2.37
N ALA A 33 -4.00 -15.11 3.49
CA ALA A 33 -3.09 -16.24 3.64
C ALA A 33 -3.74 -17.64 3.48
N LYS A 34 -5.04 -17.70 3.21
CA LYS A 34 -5.80 -18.92 2.89
C LYS A 34 -6.37 -18.87 1.48
N GLU A 35 -5.85 -18.01 0.63
CA GLU A 35 -6.33 -17.76 -0.73
C GLU A 35 -7.82 -17.33 -0.80
N GLN A 36 -8.37 -16.81 0.31
CA GLN A 36 -9.74 -16.30 0.32
C GLN A 36 -9.75 -14.84 -0.10
N THR A 37 -10.69 -14.50 -0.98
CA THR A 37 -10.88 -13.10 -1.42
C THR A 37 -11.41 -12.24 -0.27
N VAL A 38 -10.71 -11.15 0.01
CA VAL A 38 -11.08 -10.13 1.00
C VAL A 38 -11.24 -8.80 0.27
N SER A 39 -12.41 -8.21 0.38
CA SER A 39 -12.66 -6.86 -0.14
C SER A 39 -12.06 -5.82 0.81
N LEU A 40 -11.34 -4.83 0.28
CA LEU A 40 -10.89 -3.71 1.11
C LEU A 40 -12.04 -2.81 1.57
N SER A 41 -13.25 -2.96 0.98
CA SER A 41 -14.46 -2.33 1.48
C SER A 41 -14.87 -2.80 2.88
N ASP A 42 -14.38 -3.97 3.33
CA ASP A 42 -14.63 -4.50 4.68
C ASP A 42 -13.92 -3.67 5.78
N TYR A 43 -12.97 -2.82 5.35
CA TYR A 43 -12.23 -1.91 6.22
C TYR A 43 -12.78 -0.46 6.19
N LYS A 44 -13.95 -0.20 5.58
CA LYS A 44 -14.56 1.13 5.59
C LYS A 44 -14.70 1.68 7.01
N GLY A 45 -14.35 2.95 7.19
CA GLY A 45 -14.39 3.62 8.50
C GLY A 45 -13.20 3.30 9.41
N LYS A 46 -12.25 2.48 8.97
CA LYS A 46 -11.00 2.20 9.69
C LYS A 46 -9.83 2.94 9.06
N VAL A 47 -8.85 3.30 9.88
CA VAL A 47 -7.55 3.76 9.40
C VAL A 47 -6.71 2.53 9.11
N MET A 48 -6.11 2.46 7.92
CA MET A 48 -5.30 1.31 7.51
C MET A 48 -3.84 1.69 7.32
N LEU A 49 -2.93 0.81 7.74
CA LEU A 49 -1.52 0.85 7.35
C LEU A 49 -1.24 -0.36 6.46
N ILE A 50 -0.99 -0.12 5.18
CA ILE A 50 -0.68 -1.16 4.19
C ILE A 50 0.83 -1.22 4.02
N VAL A 51 1.43 -2.40 4.20
CA VAL A 51 2.88 -2.57 4.23
C VAL A 51 3.32 -3.77 3.40
N ASN A 52 4.43 -3.62 2.65
CA ASN A 52 5.11 -4.76 2.04
C ASN A 52 6.27 -5.22 2.92
N THR A 53 6.33 -6.50 3.22
CA THR A 53 7.25 -7.03 4.24
C THR A 53 8.15 -8.16 3.75
N ALA A 54 9.10 -8.54 4.60
CA ALA A 54 9.99 -9.67 4.37
C ALA A 54 10.52 -10.23 5.69
N THR A 55 10.85 -11.54 5.73
CA THR A 55 11.30 -12.26 6.92
C THR A 55 12.81 -12.30 7.10
N ARG A 56 13.58 -11.93 6.07
CA ARG A 56 15.08 -11.98 6.07
C ARG A 56 15.68 -10.64 5.69
N CYS A 57 15.05 -9.55 6.09
CA CYS A 57 15.47 -8.18 5.81
C CYS A 57 16.09 -7.54 7.06
N GLY A 58 17.02 -6.59 6.87
CA GLY A 58 17.53 -5.77 7.98
C GLY A 58 16.42 -5.01 8.71
N PHE A 59 15.29 -4.75 8.05
CA PHE A 59 14.11 -4.09 8.63
C PHE A 59 13.09 -5.06 9.24
N THR A 60 13.32 -6.39 9.21
CA THR A 60 12.40 -7.38 9.80
C THR A 60 12.05 -7.11 11.27
N PRO A 61 12.95 -6.55 12.13
CA PRO A 61 12.60 -6.18 13.49
C PRO A 61 11.43 -5.17 13.61
N GLN A 62 11.11 -4.42 12.55
CA GLN A 62 9.94 -3.52 12.54
C GLN A 62 8.60 -4.24 12.72
N TYR A 63 8.53 -5.55 12.52
CA TYR A 63 7.32 -6.31 12.88
C TYR A 63 6.92 -6.11 14.35
N LYS A 64 7.91 -6.00 15.25
CA LYS A 64 7.64 -5.74 16.68
C LYS A 64 7.03 -4.36 16.88
N GLU A 65 7.59 -3.34 16.23
CA GLU A 65 7.10 -1.97 16.32
C GLU A 65 5.70 -1.82 15.73
N LEU A 66 5.43 -2.50 14.61
CA LEU A 66 4.12 -2.53 13.98
C LEU A 66 3.08 -3.24 14.86
N GLU A 67 3.46 -4.36 15.51
CA GLU A 67 2.56 -5.05 16.44
C GLU A 67 2.25 -4.18 17.66
N ASP A 68 3.23 -3.44 18.20
CA ASP A 68 3.01 -2.53 19.32
C ASP A 68 2.04 -1.40 18.95
N LEU A 69 2.15 -0.86 17.72
CA LEU A 69 1.17 0.10 17.20
C LEU A 69 -0.21 -0.53 17.02
N TYR A 70 -0.27 -1.73 16.47
CA TYR A 70 -1.52 -2.45 16.28
C TYR A 70 -2.23 -2.69 17.61
N GLU A 71 -1.53 -3.25 18.60
CA GLU A 71 -2.07 -3.48 19.93
C GLU A 71 -2.64 -2.20 20.58
N LYS A 72 -1.95 -1.09 20.41
CA LYS A 72 -2.32 0.20 21.02
C LYS A 72 -3.55 0.84 20.38
N TYR A 73 -3.81 0.56 19.08
CA TYR A 73 -4.79 1.32 18.32
C TYR A 73 -5.88 0.48 17.63
N VAL A 74 -5.83 -0.85 17.65
CA VAL A 74 -6.82 -1.73 17.01
C VAL A 74 -8.25 -1.44 17.51
N ASP A 75 -8.42 -1.27 18.81
CA ASP A 75 -9.73 -0.95 19.41
C ASP A 75 -10.24 0.46 19.08
N LYS A 76 -9.38 1.31 18.48
CA LYS A 76 -9.74 2.64 17.98
C LYS A 76 -10.03 2.65 16.48
N GLY A 77 -10.08 1.48 15.86
CA GLY A 77 -10.36 1.33 14.43
C GLY A 77 -9.12 1.46 13.54
N PHE A 78 -7.95 1.06 14.02
CA PHE A 78 -6.73 0.94 13.24
C PHE A 78 -6.51 -0.50 12.78
N GLU A 79 -6.09 -0.69 11.53
CA GLU A 79 -5.75 -1.99 10.97
C GLU A 79 -4.39 -1.94 10.27
N ILE A 80 -3.65 -3.04 10.34
CA ILE A 80 -2.43 -3.24 9.55
C ILE A 80 -2.68 -4.38 8.57
N LEU A 81 -2.40 -4.12 7.30
CA LEU A 81 -2.55 -5.07 6.20
C LEU A 81 -1.15 -5.40 5.67
N ASP A 82 -0.68 -6.60 5.96
CA ASP A 82 0.68 -7.06 5.67
C ASP A 82 0.72 -7.90 4.39
N PHE A 83 1.53 -7.47 3.43
CA PHE A 83 1.72 -8.11 2.13
C PHE A 83 3.19 -8.53 1.96
N PRO A 84 3.57 -9.79 2.19
CA PRO A 84 4.93 -10.23 1.96
C PRO A 84 5.35 -10.06 0.50
N CYS A 85 6.59 -9.59 0.28
CA CYS A 85 7.13 -9.33 -1.04
C CYS A 85 8.55 -9.88 -1.17
N ASN A 86 8.78 -10.73 -2.20
CA ASN A 86 10.08 -11.36 -2.40
C ASN A 86 10.97 -10.64 -3.45
N GLN A 87 10.55 -9.46 -3.97
CA GLN A 87 11.28 -8.76 -5.03
C GLN A 87 12.59 -8.12 -4.58
N PHE A 88 12.75 -7.84 -3.28
CA PHE A 88 13.92 -7.15 -2.74
C PHE A 88 14.90 -8.16 -2.13
N GLY A 89 15.88 -8.56 -2.93
CA GLY A 89 16.93 -9.48 -2.49
C GLY A 89 16.44 -10.88 -2.09
N GLN A 90 15.25 -11.31 -2.57
CA GLN A 90 14.63 -12.58 -2.21
C GLN A 90 14.50 -12.79 -0.69
N GLN A 91 14.18 -11.72 0.04
CA GLN A 91 14.17 -11.70 1.51
C GLN A 91 12.85 -12.18 2.13
N ALA A 92 11.85 -12.55 1.32
CA ALA A 92 10.62 -13.20 1.77
C ALA A 92 10.46 -14.59 1.11
N PRO A 93 11.40 -15.53 1.33
CA PRO A 93 11.28 -16.89 0.81
C PRO A 93 10.21 -17.67 1.57
N GLY A 94 9.87 -18.84 1.03
CA GLY A 94 8.87 -19.72 1.63
C GLY A 94 7.43 -19.38 1.24
N SER A 95 6.50 -20.17 1.75
CA SER A 95 5.06 -19.96 1.56
C SER A 95 4.53 -18.86 2.47
N VAL A 96 3.30 -18.41 2.22
CA VAL A 96 2.66 -17.42 3.08
C VAL A 96 2.38 -17.98 4.48
N GLU A 97 2.10 -19.27 4.60
CA GLU A 97 1.91 -19.95 5.89
C GLU A 97 3.20 -19.96 6.70
N GLU A 98 4.33 -20.27 6.09
CA GLU A 98 5.65 -20.24 6.75
C GLU A 98 6.01 -18.83 7.22
N ILE A 99 5.70 -17.81 6.41
CA ILE A 99 5.89 -16.40 6.78
C ILE A 99 5.00 -16.04 7.96
N LYS A 100 3.72 -16.44 7.92
CA LYS A 100 2.76 -16.20 9.01
C LYS A 100 3.20 -16.85 10.32
N GLU A 101 3.65 -18.09 10.25
CA GLU A 101 4.19 -18.80 11.41
C GLU A 101 5.42 -18.11 11.98
N PHE A 102 6.37 -17.71 11.11
CA PHE A 102 7.54 -16.95 11.50
C PHE A 102 7.16 -15.65 12.22
N CYS A 103 6.24 -14.86 11.69
CA CYS A 103 5.79 -13.60 12.28
C CYS A 103 5.10 -13.83 13.63
N SER A 104 4.25 -14.87 13.73
CA SER A 104 3.56 -15.22 14.98
C SER A 104 4.53 -15.65 16.08
N ILE A 105 5.49 -16.53 15.75
CA ILE A 105 6.44 -17.07 16.73
C ILE A 105 7.42 -16.01 17.22
N ASN A 106 8.00 -15.22 16.28
CA ASN A 106 9.11 -14.34 16.61
C ASN A 106 8.66 -12.94 17.08
N PHE A 107 7.51 -12.43 16.59
CA PHE A 107 7.07 -11.07 16.84
C PHE A 107 5.67 -10.98 17.46
N LYS A 108 4.97 -12.12 17.62
CA LYS A 108 3.60 -12.20 18.15
C LYS A 108 2.60 -11.41 17.30
N VAL A 109 2.84 -11.29 16.00
CA VAL A 109 1.99 -10.56 15.06
C VAL A 109 0.56 -11.08 15.07
N ARG A 110 -0.41 -10.17 15.28
CA ARG A 110 -1.86 -10.43 15.30
C ARG A 110 -2.60 -9.75 14.13
N PHE A 111 -2.00 -8.72 13.55
CA PHE A 111 -2.58 -8.08 12.38
C PHE A 111 -2.61 -9.02 11.17
N LYS A 112 -3.45 -8.68 10.19
CA LYS A 112 -3.77 -9.58 9.08
C LYS A 112 -2.65 -9.63 8.05
N LEU A 113 -2.16 -10.84 7.79
CA LEU A 113 -1.23 -11.14 6.71
C LEU A 113 -2.01 -11.66 5.50
N PHE A 114 -1.68 -11.12 4.33
CA PHE A 114 -2.25 -11.43 3.03
C PHE A 114 -1.31 -12.29 2.20
N GLU A 115 -1.77 -12.71 1.01
CA GLU A 115 -0.97 -13.44 0.05
C GLU A 115 0.22 -12.60 -0.41
N LYS A 116 1.29 -13.28 -0.84
CA LYS A 116 2.49 -12.62 -1.37
C LYS A 116 2.16 -11.86 -2.64
N VAL A 117 2.76 -10.68 -2.78
CA VAL A 117 2.53 -9.81 -3.94
C VAL A 117 3.83 -9.31 -4.55
N GLU A 118 3.76 -8.95 -5.82
CA GLU A 118 4.74 -8.08 -6.46
C GLU A 118 4.26 -6.62 -6.32
N VAL A 119 5.18 -5.75 -5.92
CA VAL A 119 4.87 -4.32 -5.68
C VAL A 119 5.44 -3.40 -6.76
N ASN A 120 6.21 -3.96 -7.69
CA ASN A 120 6.76 -3.28 -8.86
C ASN A 120 6.81 -4.22 -10.07
N GLY A 121 6.86 -3.65 -11.28
CA GLY A 121 7.02 -4.40 -12.53
C GLY A 121 5.70 -4.84 -13.15
N ASP A 122 5.80 -5.72 -14.16
CA ASP A 122 4.66 -6.05 -15.02
C ASP A 122 3.56 -6.86 -14.31
N ASN A 123 3.91 -7.59 -13.25
CA ASN A 123 2.99 -8.39 -12.45
C ASN A 123 2.63 -7.73 -11.11
N GLU A 124 2.87 -6.42 -10.98
CA GLU A 124 2.58 -5.74 -9.72
C GLU A 124 1.10 -5.78 -9.36
N SER A 125 0.83 -5.93 -8.08
CA SER A 125 -0.54 -5.87 -7.55
C SER A 125 -1.22 -4.54 -7.90
N PRO A 126 -2.44 -4.57 -8.48
CA PRO A 126 -3.21 -3.34 -8.78
C PRO A 126 -3.39 -2.44 -7.56
N LEU A 127 -3.48 -3.01 -6.35
CA LEU A 127 -3.50 -2.24 -5.11
C LEU A 127 -2.24 -1.39 -4.95
N PHE A 128 -1.05 -1.98 -5.19
CA PHE A 128 0.21 -1.25 -5.04
C PHE A 128 0.43 -0.24 -6.17
N THR A 129 -0.06 -0.50 -7.39
CA THR A 129 -0.12 0.52 -8.46
C THR A 129 -0.92 1.74 -8.00
N PHE A 130 -2.10 1.51 -7.42
CA PHE A 130 -2.95 2.56 -6.89
C PHE A 130 -2.27 3.33 -5.75
N LEU A 131 -1.72 2.65 -4.74
CA LEU A 131 -1.04 3.27 -3.61
C LEU A 131 0.11 4.18 -4.06
N LYS A 132 0.96 3.68 -4.97
CA LYS A 132 2.08 4.45 -5.56
C LYS A 132 1.63 5.65 -6.40
N SER A 133 0.46 5.57 -7.02
CA SER A 133 -0.11 6.70 -7.79
C SER A 133 -0.58 7.84 -6.90
N LYS A 134 -0.91 7.55 -5.64
CA LYS A 134 -1.37 8.55 -4.65
C LYS A 134 -0.22 9.15 -3.86
N GLN A 135 0.78 8.34 -3.52
CA GLN A 135 1.92 8.77 -2.69
C GLN A 135 3.24 8.25 -3.30
N GLY A 136 4.05 9.16 -3.81
CA GLY A 136 5.37 8.87 -4.37
C GLY A 136 6.43 8.60 -3.29
N PHE A 137 7.66 8.34 -3.74
CA PHE A 137 8.82 8.15 -2.86
C PHE A 137 9.12 9.42 -2.07
N GLN A 138 9.38 9.27 -0.76
CA GLN A 138 9.55 10.38 0.18
C GLN A 138 11.01 10.65 0.59
N GLY A 139 11.93 9.82 0.12
CA GLY A 139 13.34 9.85 0.54
C GLY A 139 13.62 8.93 1.73
N PHE A 140 14.84 8.42 1.81
CA PHE A 140 15.30 7.70 2.99
C PHE A 140 15.79 8.67 4.06
N ASP A 141 15.53 8.37 5.34
CA ASP A 141 16.06 9.17 6.45
C ASP A 141 17.59 8.99 6.52
N PRO A 142 18.40 10.05 6.31
CA PRO A 142 19.85 9.94 6.33
C PRO A 142 20.42 9.66 7.74
N ASN A 143 19.63 9.87 8.78
CA ASN A 143 20.02 9.59 10.16
C ASN A 143 19.75 8.13 10.56
N HIS A 144 19.00 7.37 9.76
CA HIS A 144 18.83 5.95 9.97
C HIS A 144 20.10 5.20 9.51
N GLU A 145 20.54 4.22 10.31
CA GLU A 145 21.78 3.46 10.04
C GLU A 145 21.88 2.86 8.63
N LEU A 146 20.73 2.44 8.05
CA LEU A 146 20.63 1.91 6.70
C LEU A 146 20.25 2.96 5.64
N GLY A 147 19.97 4.20 6.04
CA GLY A 147 19.46 5.23 5.13
C GLY A 147 20.43 5.56 4.01
N THR A 148 21.66 5.93 4.39
CA THR A 148 22.72 6.24 3.42
C THR A 148 23.10 5.03 2.55
N LEU A 149 23.09 3.81 3.12
CA LEU A 149 23.36 2.58 2.39
C LEU A 149 22.33 2.34 1.28
N LEU A 150 21.05 2.44 1.63
CA LEU A 150 19.95 2.29 0.66
C LEU A 150 19.98 3.36 -0.42
N ASP A 151 20.20 4.63 -0.04
CA ASP A 151 20.30 5.74 -0.99
C ASP A 151 21.43 5.51 -2.00
N ASN A 152 22.61 5.14 -1.54
CA ASN A 152 23.76 4.85 -2.42
C ASN A 152 23.50 3.63 -3.31
N MET A 153 22.87 2.59 -2.80
CA MET A 153 22.51 1.40 -3.56
C MET A 153 21.53 1.73 -4.67
N MET A 154 20.49 2.50 -4.36
CA MET A 154 19.48 2.93 -5.35
C MET A 154 20.08 3.84 -6.40
N LYS A 155 20.88 4.84 -6.02
CA LYS A 155 21.58 5.75 -6.95
C LYS A 155 22.51 5.01 -7.91
N LYS A 156 23.18 3.99 -7.43
CA LYS A 156 24.06 3.16 -8.27
C LYS A 156 23.28 2.36 -9.30
N ALA A 157 22.11 1.85 -8.93
CA ALA A 157 21.24 1.07 -9.82
C ALA A 157 20.49 1.96 -10.83
N ASP A 158 20.05 3.12 -10.39
CA ASP A 158 19.27 4.08 -11.17
C ASP A 158 19.48 5.50 -10.59
N PRO A 159 20.25 6.36 -11.26
CA PRO A 159 20.51 7.73 -10.79
C PRO A 159 19.24 8.55 -10.56
N ASP A 160 18.18 8.27 -11.32
CA ASP A 160 16.88 8.97 -11.25
C ASP A 160 15.86 8.29 -10.34
N TYR A 161 16.28 7.31 -9.54
CA TYR A 161 15.38 6.49 -8.72
C TYR A 161 14.45 7.32 -7.82
N ALA A 162 14.93 8.46 -7.32
CA ALA A 162 14.18 9.29 -6.37
C ALA A 162 12.97 9.97 -7.00
N SER A 163 12.98 10.19 -8.32
CA SER A 163 11.85 10.77 -9.06
C SER A 163 10.73 9.77 -9.35
N LYS A 164 10.97 8.48 -9.15
CA LYS A 164 10.05 7.38 -9.47
C LYS A 164 9.25 6.97 -8.24
N SER A 165 7.94 6.78 -8.41
CA SER A 165 7.05 6.35 -7.32
C SER A 165 7.21 4.87 -6.92
N SER A 166 7.99 4.07 -7.66
CA SER A 166 8.24 2.66 -7.35
C SER A 166 8.65 2.46 -5.88
N ILE A 167 8.28 1.33 -5.30
CA ILE A 167 8.73 0.93 -3.98
C ILE A 167 10.20 0.57 -4.04
N LYS A 168 10.99 1.11 -3.12
CA LYS A 168 12.45 0.99 -3.15
C LYS A 168 12.96 -0.19 -2.33
N TRP A 169 12.24 -0.58 -1.29
CA TRP A 169 12.65 -1.67 -0.40
C TRP A 169 11.49 -2.26 0.39
N ASN A 170 11.73 -3.38 1.07
CA ASN A 170 10.79 -3.96 2.04
C ASN A 170 10.49 -2.97 3.16
N PHE A 171 9.31 -3.08 3.76
CA PHE A 171 8.78 -2.23 4.83
C PHE A 171 8.48 -0.79 4.39
N THR A 172 8.14 -0.58 3.10
CA THR A 172 7.43 0.63 2.67
C THR A 172 5.97 0.54 3.12
N LYS A 173 5.43 1.63 3.66
CA LYS A 173 4.10 1.65 4.26
C LYS A 173 3.29 2.79 3.67
N PHE A 174 1.97 2.55 3.53
CA PHE A 174 1.00 3.56 3.10
C PHE A 174 -0.09 3.69 4.16
N LEU A 175 -0.30 4.90 4.66
CA LEU A 175 -1.36 5.22 5.61
C LEU A 175 -2.60 5.68 4.85
N VAL A 176 -3.74 5.10 5.20
CA VAL A 176 -5.05 5.35 4.58
C VAL A 176 -6.01 5.80 5.66
N ASP A 177 -6.73 6.89 5.42
CA ASP A 177 -7.72 7.43 6.35
C ASP A 177 -9.03 6.62 6.36
N ARG A 178 -9.99 7.04 7.20
CA ARG A 178 -11.30 6.38 7.36
C ARG A 178 -12.19 6.47 6.11
N GLU A 179 -11.93 7.44 5.25
CA GLU A 179 -12.62 7.69 3.98
C GLU A 179 -12.00 6.90 2.82
N GLY A 180 -10.83 6.24 3.06
CA GLY A 180 -10.13 5.44 2.05
C GLY A 180 -9.13 6.25 1.21
N ASN A 181 -8.77 7.46 1.63
CA ASN A 181 -7.74 8.24 0.97
C ASN A 181 -6.35 7.79 1.43
N VAL A 182 -5.42 7.62 0.49
CA VAL A 182 -4.01 7.35 0.81
C VAL A 182 -3.35 8.67 1.19
N VAL A 183 -3.15 8.89 2.47
CA VAL A 183 -2.74 10.21 3.00
C VAL A 183 -1.24 10.36 3.20
N LYS A 184 -0.52 9.26 3.37
CA LYS A 184 0.93 9.31 3.58
C LYS A 184 1.62 8.01 3.19
N ARG A 185 2.85 8.13 2.69
CA ARG A 185 3.79 7.04 2.49
C ARG A 185 4.95 7.20 3.47
N PHE A 186 5.43 6.07 3.99
CA PHE A 186 6.62 5.99 4.82
C PHE A 186 7.60 5.03 4.19
N GLU A 187 8.85 5.40 4.15
CA GLU A 187 9.92 4.53 3.69
C GLU A 187 10.41 3.62 4.83
N PRO A 188 11.15 2.54 4.54
CA PRO A 188 11.62 1.63 5.59
C PRO A 188 12.45 2.30 6.68
N THR A 189 13.09 3.41 6.39
CA THR A 189 13.89 4.19 7.33
C THR A 189 13.07 5.09 8.26
N ASP A 190 11.74 5.19 8.03
CA ASP A 190 10.85 5.92 8.94
C ASP A 190 10.45 5.02 10.11
N GLY A 191 10.76 5.45 11.32
CA GLY A 191 10.44 4.71 12.56
C GLY A 191 8.97 4.79 12.93
N ALA A 192 8.55 3.91 13.84
CA ALA A 192 7.17 3.81 14.32
C ALA A 192 6.62 5.10 14.90
N ASN A 193 7.47 5.95 15.50
CA ASN A 193 7.07 7.25 16.05
C ASN A 193 6.49 8.18 14.98
N LYS A 194 7.09 8.25 13.78
CA LYS A 194 6.58 9.06 12.67
C LYS A 194 5.22 8.55 12.17
N ILE A 195 5.05 7.21 12.17
CA ILE A 195 3.79 6.58 11.80
C ILE A 195 2.72 6.91 12.84
N GLU A 196 3.05 6.76 14.13
CA GLU A 196 2.15 7.03 15.25
C GLU A 196 1.68 8.48 15.28
N GLU A 197 2.56 9.44 15.03
CA GLU A 197 2.20 10.85 14.95
C GLU A 197 1.15 11.12 13.88
N ALA A 198 1.34 10.56 12.67
CA ALA A 198 0.37 10.70 11.59
C ALA A 198 -0.93 9.94 11.90
N LEU A 199 -0.84 8.73 12.45
CA LEU A 199 -1.99 7.90 12.83
C LEU A 199 -2.91 8.62 13.82
N LYS A 200 -2.34 9.26 14.85
CA LYS A 200 -3.10 10.00 15.88
C LYS A 200 -3.98 11.12 15.31
N THR A 201 -3.65 11.66 14.16
CA THR A 201 -4.44 12.73 13.52
C THR A 201 -5.67 12.18 12.78
N LEU A 202 -5.76 10.86 12.57
CA LEU A 202 -6.79 10.18 11.80
C LEU A 202 -7.75 9.36 12.68
N LEU A 203 -7.39 9.10 13.92
CA LEU A 203 -8.18 8.32 14.88
C LEU A 203 -9.19 9.19 15.64
#